data_7a4caf94b848d45f7aa86d45a7c64ea9
#
_entry.id   7a4caf94b848d45f7aa86d45a7c64ea9
#
_cell.length_a   1.000
_cell.length_b   1.000
_cell.length_c   1.000
_cell.angle_alpha   90.00
_cell.angle_beta   90.00
_cell.angle_gamma   90.00
#
_symmetry.space_group_name_H-M   'P 1'
#
loop_
_entity.id
_entity.type
_entity.pdbx_description
1 polymer ?
#
loop_
_entity_poly.entity_id
_entity_poly.type
_entity_poly.pdbx_seq_one_letter_code
_entity_poly.pdbx_strand_id
1 'polypeptide(L)'
;MAKPSSPPATPEKSTSKPGNPGSGAPRRVGIVFAGGPAPGANAVIAAAATSFIEDDRAAVGFFHGYSNLQDYHPITHRLLPDEHYRVFEEKDLRGLRNGRGIILGTARANPGKGIEGPDDLADPSKTQKLARVYQALVDLELDALVSIGGDDTLKTANLLYE
;
A
#
# COMPACT_ATOMS: atom_id res chain seq x y z
N MET A 1 -20.96 -31.78 -45.44
CA MET A 1 -20.59 -30.37 -45.43
C MET A 1 -20.36 -29.94 -43.98
N ALA A 2 -19.12 -29.87 -43.57
CA ALA A 2 -18.75 -29.48 -42.21
C ALA A 2 -18.60 -27.97 -42.13
N LYS A 3 -19.17 -27.35 -41.07
CA LYS A 3 -19.16 -25.93 -40.79
C LYS A 3 -17.78 -25.54 -40.18
N PRO A 4 -17.11 -24.49 -40.62
CA PRO A 4 -15.81 -24.11 -40.06
C PRO A 4 -15.98 -23.53 -38.65
N SER A 5 -15.14 -23.97 -37.71
CA SER A 5 -15.02 -23.52 -36.34
C SER A 5 -14.41 -22.11 -36.30
N SER A 6 -15.03 -21.22 -35.52
CA SER A 6 -14.54 -19.87 -35.25
C SER A 6 -13.24 -19.91 -34.41
N PRO A 7 -12.29 -18.98 -34.66
CA PRO A 7 -11.07 -18.88 -33.87
C PRO A 7 -11.34 -18.38 -32.43
N PRO A 8 -10.49 -18.71 -31.46
CA PRO A 8 -10.64 -18.29 -30.07
C PRO A 8 -10.42 -16.78 -29.94
N ALA A 9 -11.24 -16.14 -29.12
CA ALA A 9 -11.16 -14.74 -28.79
C ALA A 9 -9.83 -14.39 -28.10
N THR A 10 -9.13 -13.42 -28.66
CA THR A 10 -7.94 -12.79 -28.06
C THR A 10 -8.36 -12.08 -26.76
N PRO A 11 -7.61 -12.21 -25.66
CA PRO A 11 -7.91 -11.46 -24.44
C PRO A 11 -7.75 -9.96 -24.71
N GLU A 12 -8.83 -9.21 -24.51
CA GLU A 12 -8.80 -7.75 -24.54
C GLU A 12 -7.81 -7.23 -23.49
N LYS A 13 -6.77 -6.56 -23.94
CA LYS A 13 -5.91 -5.74 -23.10
C LYS A 13 -6.79 -4.63 -22.49
N SER A 14 -6.95 -4.67 -21.17
CA SER A 14 -7.45 -3.54 -20.41
C SER A 14 -6.60 -2.31 -20.74
N THR A 15 -7.14 -1.43 -21.58
CA THR A 15 -6.56 -0.11 -21.82
C THR A 15 -6.94 0.79 -20.65
N SER A 16 -6.10 0.80 -19.61
CA SER A 16 -6.12 1.91 -18.66
C SER A 16 -5.85 3.19 -19.45
N LYS A 17 -6.80 4.14 -19.43
CA LYS A 17 -6.61 5.47 -19.99
C LYS A 17 -5.33 6.07 -19.42
N PRO A 18 -4.42 6.62 -20.24
CA PRO A 18 -3.29 7.35 -19.74
C PRO A 18 -3.80 8.58 -18.98
N GLY A 19 -3.54 8.61 -17.67
CA GLY A 19 -3.87 9.78 -16.82
C GLY A 19 -3.23 11.04 -17.40
N ASN A 20 -3.92 12.15 -17.24
CA ASN A 20 -3.52 13.47 -17.72
C ASN A 20 -2.12 13.84 -17.17
N PRO A 21 -1.09 14.07 -18.00
CA PRO A 21 0.29 14.31 -17.55
C PRO A 21 0.56 15.70 -16.95
N GLY A 22 -0.47 16.41 -16.52
CA GLY A 22 -0.38 17.81 -16.07
C GLY A 22 -0.69 18.08 -14.60
N SER A 23 -1.21 17.14 -13.81
CA SER A 23 -1.38 17.33 -12.38
C SER A 23 -0.23 16.65 -11.64
N GLY A 24 0.55 17.37 -10.85
CA GLY A 24 1.59 16.80 -9.97
C GLY A 24 1.02 15.94 -8.81
N ALA A 25 -0.16 15.36 -8.98
CA ALA A 25 -0.85 14.52 -8.03
C ALA A 25 -0.38 13.07 -8.14
N PRO A 26 -0.17 12.35 -7.01
CA PRO A 26 0.31 10.96 -7.02
C PRO A 26 -0.67 10.05 -7.79
N ARG A 27 -0.12 9.18 -8.64
CA ARG A 27 -0.93 8.22 -9.43
C ARG A 27 -1.25 6.97 -8.64
N ARG A 28 -0.37 6.60 -7.72
CA ARG A 28 -0.47 5.38 -6.93
C ARG A 28 -0.17 5.70 -5.47
N VAL A 29 -1.11 5.40 -4.59
CA VAL A 29 -1.04 5.77 -3.17
C VAL A 29 -1.10 4.52 -2.31
N GLY A 30 -0.09 4.34 -1.47
CA GLY A 30 -0.06 3.29 -0.45
C GLY A 30 -0.92 3.68 0.77
N ILE A 31 -1.59 2.70 1.37
CA ILE A 31 -2.32 2.85 2.63
C ILE A 31 -1.81 1.80 3.60
N VAL A 32 -1.23 2.25 4.71
CA VAL A 32 -0.78 1.40 5.82
C VAL A 32 -1.65 1.69 7.04
N PHE A 33 -2.15 0.63 7.68
CA PHE A 33 -2.75 0.68 9.00
C PHE A 33 -1.89 -0.14 9.97
N ALA A 34 -1.28 0.52 10.96
CA ALA A 34 -0.35 -0.13 11.89
C ALA A 34 -0.62 0.29 13.35
N GLY A 35 -0.13 -0.52 14.29
CA GLY A 35 -0.34 -0.30 15.71
C GLY A 35 -1.42 -1.19 16.32
N GLY A 36 -2.17 -0.68 17.29
CA GLY A 36 -3.27 -1.39 17.92
C GLY A 36 -4.56 -1.34 17.09
N PRO A 37 -5.50 -2.26 17.34
CA PRO A 37 -6.82 -2.18 16.71
C PRO A 37 -7.55 -0.92 17.19
N ALA A 38 -8.17 -0.20 16.26
CA ALA A 38 -8.91 1.01 16.55
C ALA A 38 -10.33 0.94 15.97
N PRO A 39 -11.35 1.37 16.73
CA PRO A 39 -12.69 1.57 16.18
C PRO A 39 -12.64 2.54 15.00
N GLY A 40 -13.41 2.24 13.94
CA GLY A 40 -13.47 3.11 12.76
C GLY A 40 -12.30 2.95 11.77
N ALA A 41 -11.32 2.06 12.01
CA ALA A 41 -10.22 1.83 11.07
C ALA A 41 -10.68 1.60 9.63
N ASN A 42 -11.67 0.73 9.42
CA ASN A 42 -12.23 0.46 8.10
C ASN A 42 -12.92 1.70 7.48
N ALA A 43 -13.50 2.57 8.30
CA ALA A 43 -14.12 3.80 7.80
C ALA A 43 -13.07 4.78 7.25
N VAL A 44 -11.93 4.90 7.94
CA VAL A 44 -10.81 5.75 7.49
C VAL A 44 -10.15 5.16 6.23
N ILE A 45 -9.87 3.86 6.23
CA ILE A 45 -9.31 3.15 5.07
C ILE A 45 -10.22 3.30 3.86
N ALA A 46 -11.53 3.04 4.03
CA ALA A 46 -12.51 3.15 2.96
C ALA A 46 -12.61 4.59 2.43
N ALA A 47 -12.65 5.59 3.30
CA ALA A 47 -12.74 7.00 2.89
C ALA A 47 -11.51 7.41 2.09
N ALA A 48 -10.29 7.07 2.56
CA ALA A 48 -9.06 7.36 1.86
C ALA A 48 -8.99 6.67 0.49
N ALA A 49 -9.25 5.35 0.45
CA ALA A 49 -9.21 4.58 -0.79
C ALA A 49 -10.26 5.06 -1.80
N THR A 50 -11.49 5.33 -1.36
CA THR A 50 -12.56 5.88 -2.23
C THR A 50 -12.14 7.20 -2.84
N SER A 51 -11.62 8.13 -2.03
CA SER A 51 -11.17 9.44 -2.52
C SER A 51 -10.09 9.33 -3.60
N PHE A 52 -9.14 8.42 -3.44
CA PHE A 52 -8.10 8.22 -4.46
C PHE A 52 -8.65 7.59 -5.73
N ILE A 53 -9.54 6.60 -5.63
CA ILE A 53 -10.15 5.96 -6.79
C ILE A 53 -11.04 6.93 -7.57
N GLU A 54 -11.81 7.79 -6.89
CA GLU A 54 -12.61 8.85 -7.52
C GLU A 54 -11.75 9.88 -8.27
N ASP A 55 -10.50 10.05 -7.86
CA ASP A 55 -9.50 10.91 -8.51
C ASP A 55 -8.64 10.17 -9.57
N ASP A 56 -9.07 9.01 -10.06
CA ASP A 56 -8.33 8.16 -11.03
C ASP A 56 -6.94 7.72 -10.53
N ARG A 57 -6.78 7.51 -9.22
CA ARG A 57 -5.55 7.03 -8.59
C ARG A 57 -5.72 5.60 -8.07
N ALA A 58 -4.68 4.79 -8.18
CA ALA A 58 -4.69 3.46 -7.58
C ALA A 58 -4.43 3.53 -6.08
N ALA A 59 -5.34 2.99 -5.28
CA ALA A 59 -5.18 2.85 -3.83
C ALA A 59 -4.67 1.44 -3.49
N VAL A 60 -3.49 1.35 -2.86
CA VAL A 60 -2.81 0.09 -2.52
C VAL A 60 -2.79 -0.08 -1.01
N GLY A 61 -3.57 -1.00 -0.48
CA GLY A 61 -3.60 -1.30 0.95
C GLY A 61 -2.62 -2.40 1.32
N PHE A 62 -1.76 -2.17 2.32
CA PHE A 62 -0.81 -3.15 2.82
C PHE A 62 -1.38 -3.96 3.98
N PHE A 63 -1.28 -5.28 3.90
CA PHE A 63 -1.72 -6.15 4.98
C PHE A 63 -0.71 -6.16 6.13
N HIS A 64 -1.24 -6.14 7.36
CA HIS A 64 -0.48 -6.21 8.61
C HIS A 64 0.52 -5.06 8.79
N GLY A 65 0.14 -3.85 8.37
CA GLY A 65 0.92 -2.64 8.57
C GLY A 65 2.29 -2.71 7.88
N TYR A 66 3.35 -2.44 8.64
CA TYR A 66 4.72 -2.48 8.14
C TYR A 66 5.39 -3.86 8.18
N SER A 67 4.69 -4.93 8.65
CA SER A 67 5.33 -6.23 8.88
C SER A 67 6.01 -6.79 7.64
N ASN A 68 5.29 -6.87 6.53
CA ASN A 68 5.83 -7.39 5.28
C ASN A 68 6.79 -6.41 4.59
N LEU A 69 6.53 -5.11 4.75
CA LEU A 69 7.35 -4.06 4.17
C LEU A 69 8.76 -4.01 4.78
N GLN A 70 8.89 -4.15 6.11
CA GLN A 70 10.19 -4.09 6.79
C GLN A 70 11.09 -5.29 6.48
N ASP A 71 10.51 -6.39 6.01
CA ASP A 71 11.22 -7.61 5.64
C ASP A 71 11.40 -7.76 4.13
N TYR A 72 10.95 -6.76 3.37
CA TYR A 72 11.00 -6.76 1.91
C TYR A 72 12.41 -7.01 1.36
N HIS A 73 12.48 -7.85 0.33
CA HIS A 73 13.66 -8.04 -0.49
C HIS A 73 13.24 -8.45 -1.91
N PRO A 74 13.76 -7.83 -2.98
CA PRO A 74 13.25 -8.02 -4.34
C PRO A 74 13.37 -9.45 -4.88
N ILE A 75 14.20 -10.29 -4.28
CA ILE A 75 14.41 -11.68 -4.69
C ILE A 75 13.84 -12.67 -3.67
N THR A 76 14.20 -12.53 -2.39
CA THR A 76 13.93 -13.53 -1.36
C THR A 76 12.66 -13.28 -0.56
N HIS A 77 12.12 -12.06 -0.57
CA HIS A 77 10.93 -11.67 0.21
C HIS A 77 10.08 -10.66 -0.56
N ARG A 78 9.62 -11.09 -1.73
CA ARG A 78 8.81 -10.25 -2.62
C ARG A 78 7.42 -10.05 -2.04
N LEU A 79 6.88 -8.85 -2.23
CA LEU A 79 5.47 -8.61 -1.92
C LEU A 79 4.58 -9.17 -3.03
N LEU A 80 3.62 -10.00 -2.64
CA LEU A 80 2.69 -10.65 -3.55
C LEU A 80 1.30 -9.99 -3.43
N PRO A 81 0.64 -9.72 -4.56
CA PRO A 81 -0.75 -9.25 -4.56
C PRO A 81 -1.67 -10.23 -3.82
N ASP A 82 -2.66 -9.71 -3.13
CA ASP A 82 -3.67 -10.44 -2.33
C ASP A 82 -3.12 -11.26 -1.14
N GLU A 83 -1.81 -11.33 -0.97
CA GLU A 83 -1.14 -11.94 0.18
C GLU A 83 -0.51 -10.89 1.10
N HIS A 84 0.21 -9.93 0.54
CA HIS A 84 0.94 -8.88 1.29
C HIS A 84 0.34 -7.49 1.09
N TYR A 85 -0.31 -7.26 -0.04
CA TYR A 85 -1.01 -6.01 -0.36
C TYR A 85 -2.19 -6.27 -1.29
N ARG A 86 -3.10 -5.31 -1.36
CA ARG A 86 -4.22 -5.29 -2.31
C ARG A 86 -4.34 -3.95 -2.99
N VAL A 87 -4.57 -3.97 -4.29
CA VAL A 87 -5.06 -2.79 -5.01
C VAL A 87 -6.56 -2.76 -4.84
N PHE A 88 -7.09 -1.72 -4.19
CA PHE A 88 -8.52 -1.59 -3.93
C PHE A 88 -9.30 -1.28 -5.22
N GLU A 89 -10.44 -1.93 -5.36
CA GLU A 89 -11.48 -1.59 -6.31
C GLU A 89 -12.71 -1.07 -5.56
N GLU A 90 -13.61 -0.35 -6.22
CA GLU A 90 -14.85 0.14 -5.59
C GLU A 90 -15.66 -0.95 -4.90
N LYS A 91 -15.68 -2.16 -5.48
CA LYS A 91 -16.39 -3.32 -4.91
C LYS A 91 -15.86 -3.73 -3.54
N ASP A 92 -14.55 -3.57 -3.28
CA ASP A 92 -13.90 -3.93 -2.03
C ASP A 92 -14.29 -2.97 -0.89
N LEU A 93 -14.68 -1.74 -1.25
CA LEU A 93 -15.01 -0.68 -0.31
C LEU A 93 -16.48 -0.65 0.08
N ARG A 94 -17.36 -1.33 -0.70
CA ARG A 94 -18.78 -1.38 -0.44
C ARG A 94 -19.07 -2.09 0.89
N GLY A 95 -19.69 -1.37 1.82
CA GLY A 95 -20.04 -1.91 3.14
C GLY A 95 -18.86 -2.11 4.09
N LEU A 96 -17.64 -1.78 3.70
CA LEU A 96 -16.44 -1.97 4.50
C LEU A 96 -16.52 -1.29 5.88
N ARG A 97 -17.18 -0.13 5.98
CA ARG A 97 -17.37 0.61 7.25
C ARG A 97 -18.02 -0.24 8.35
N ASN A 98 -18.90 -1.17 7.96
CA ASN A 98 -19.64 -2.06 8.86
C ASN A 98 -18.99 -3.45 8.96
N GLY A 99 -17.84 -3.65 8.31
CA GLY A 99 -17.11 -4.91 8.32
C GLY A 99 -16.55 -5.22 9.70
N ARG A 100 -16.51 -6.52 10.05
CA ARG A 100 -15.85 -6.99 11.27
C ARG A 100 -14.33 -7.04 11.07
N GLY A 101 -13.58 -6.64 12.09
CA GLY A 101 -12.13 -6.59 12.03
C GLY A 101 -11.62 -5.43 11.16
N ILE A 102 -10.32 -5.37 10.94
CA ILE A 102 -9.67 -4.38 10.09
C ILE A 102 -9.32 -5.07 8.77
N ILE A 103 -9.80 -4.55 7.64
CA ILE A 103 -9.62 -5.21 6.33
C ILE A 103 -8.15 -5.43 5.96
N LEU A 104 -7.28 -4.49 6.33
CA LEU A 104 -5.85 -4.61 6.11
C LEU A 104 -5.14 -5.38 7.25
N GLY A 105 -5.87 -5.82 8.27
CA GLY A 105 -5.26 -6.28 9.50
C GLY A 105 -4.47 -5.17 10.18
N THR A 106 -3.71 -5.52 11.20
CA THR A 106 -2.77 -4.61 11.88
C THR A 106 -1.64 -5.40 12.52
N ALA A 107 -0.50 -4.75 12.71
CA ALA A 107 0.62 -5.29 13.47
C ALA A 107 1.41 -4.18 14.15
N ARG A 108 2.25 -4.55 15.12
CA ARG A 108 3.11 -3.62 15.87
C ARG A 108 4.53 -3.54 15.30
N ALA A 109 4.70 -3.88 14.00
CA ALA A 109 5.97 -3.69 13.32
C ALA A 109 6.32 -2.20 13.28
N ASN A 110 7.51 -1.86 13.76
CA ASN A 110 8.02 -0.49 13.84
C ASN A 110 9.40 -0.41 13.17
N PRO A 111 9.46 -0.16 11.85
CA PRO A 111 10.73 -0.03 11.13
C PRO A 111 11.61 1.12 11.62
N GLY A 112 11.01 2.17 12.18
CA GLY A 112 11.71 3.32 12.76
C GLY A 112 12.15 3.14 14.21
N LYS A 113 12.01 1.92 14.78
CA LYS A 113 12.42 1.66 16.16
C LYS A 113 13.92 1.85 16.36
N GLY A 114 14.29 2.64 17.35
CA GLY A 114 15.70 2.89 17.69
C GLY A 114 16.34 4.03 16.89
N ILE A 115 15.60 4.69 16.00
CA ILE A 115 16.02 5.92 15.34
C ILE A 115 15.45 7.09 16.15
N GLU A 116 16.29 7.88 16.78
CA GLU A 116 15.85 8.98 17.67
C GLU A 116 16.25 10.37 17.14
N GLY A 117 17.19 10.42 16.21
CA GLY A 117 17.66 11.67 15.64
C GLY A 117 18.35 11.51 14.28
N PRO A 118 18.78 12.63 13.68
CA PRO A 118 19.42 12.64 12.37
C PRO A 118 20.71 11.79 12.29
N ASP A 119 21.48 11.71 13.37
CA ASP A 119 22.69 10.90 13.42
C ASP A 119 22.40 9.40 13.27
N ASP A 120 21.25 8.96 13.76
CA ASP A 120 20.81 7.57 13.63
C ASP A 120 20.39 7.22 12.19
N LEU A 121 19.93 8.20 11.42
CA LEU A 121 19.63 8.01 9.99
C LEU A 121 20.87 7.74 9.16
N ALA A 122 22.03 8.20 9.61
CA ALA A 122 23.30 7.91 8.96
C ALA A 122 23.85 6.50 9.28
N ASP A 123 23.28 5.79 10.26
CA ASP A 123 23.70 4.45 10.66
C ASP A 123 22.92 3.35 9.91
N PRO A 124 23.57 2.63 8.96
CA PRO A 124 22.89 1.58 8.19
C PRO A 124 22.36 0.42 9.04
N SER A 125 22.93 0.18 10.24
CA SER A 125 22.48 -0.89 11.12
C SER A 125 21.13 -0.58 11.75
N LYS A 126 20.83 0.69 11.98
CA LYS A 126 19.57 1.19 12.53
C LYS A 126 18.50 1.38 11.46
N THR A 127 18.90 1.79 10.26
CA THR A 127 17.99 2.15 9.17
C THR A 127 17.62 1.02 8.22
N GLN A 128 18.20 -0.18 8.37
CA GLN A 128 18.01 -1.29 7.44
C GLN A 128 16.53 -1.62 7.17
N LYS A 129 15.69 -1.66 8.21
CA LYS A 129 14.26 -1.95 8.06
C LYS A 129 13.52 -0.82 7.34
N LEU A 130 13.88 0.42 7.66
CA LEU A 130 13.32 1.61 7.05
C LEU A 130 13.68 1.65 5.56
N ALA A 131 14.93 1.37 5.21
CA ALA A 131 15.41 1.30 3.83
C ALA A 131 14.67 0.21 3.02
N ARG A 132 14.35 -0.94 3.63
CA ARG A 132 13.56 -1.99 2.98
C ARG A 132 12.12 -1.54 2.73
N VAL A 133 11.50 -0.84 3.68
CA VAL A 133 10.18 -0.24 3.48
C VAL A 133 10.24 0.73 2.30
N TYR A 134 11.19 1.66 2.30
CA TYR A 134 11.36 2.62 1.22
C TYR A 134 11.54 1.93 -0.14
N GLN A 135 12.41 0.92 -0.22
CA GLN A 135 12.63 0.16 -1.45
C GLN A 135 11.34 -0.54 -1.93
N ALA A 136 10.56 -1.10 -1.00
CA ALA A 136 9.27 -1.72 -1.35
C ALA A 136 8.29 -0.71 -1.96
N LEU A 137 8.24 0.51 -1.42
CA LEU A 137 7.38 1.58 -1.94
C LEU A 137 7.82 2.00 -3.36
N VAL A 138 9.13 2.11 -3.58
CA VAL A 138 9.71 2.44 -4.89
C VAL A 138 9.43 1.33 -5.92
N ASP A 139 9.69 0.06 -5.56
CA ASP A 139 9.51 -1.08 -6.46
C ASP A 139 8.03 -1.33 -6.80
N LEU A 140 7.11 -0.91 -5.95
CA LEU A 140 5.66 -0.91 -6.20
C LEU A 140 5.17 0.37 -6.92
N GLU A 141 6.10 1.27 -7.28
CA GLU A 141 5.79 2.52 -7.98
C GLU A 141 4.79 3.40 -7.23
N LEU A 142 4.94 3.51 -5.91
CA LEU A 142 4.09 4.35 -5.08
C LEU A 142 4.63 5.78 -5.02
N ASP A 143 3.78 6.74 -5.32
CA ASP A 143 4.10 8.18 -5.30
C ASP A 143 3.85 8.81 -3.94
N ALA A 144 2.99 8.18 -3.13
CA ALA A 144 2.65 8.67 -1.80
C ALA A 144 2.24 7.54 -0.87
N LEU A 145 2.32 7.78 0.44
CA LEU A 145 1.92 6.86 1.49
C LEU A 145 1.00 7.56 2.50
N VAL A 146 -0.17 6.98 2.74
CA VAL A 146 -1.05 7.32 3.85
C VAL A 146 -0.77 6.36 4.99
N SER A 147 -0.25 6.86 6.09
CA SER A 147 0.08 6.07 7.27
C SER A 147 -0.93 6.35 8.38
N ILE A 148 -1.67 5.32 8.81
CA ILE A 148 -2.73 5.40 9.79
C ILE A 148 -2.30 4.59 11.00
N GLY A 149 -2.23 5.22 12.18
CA GLY A 149 -1.85 4.52 13.41
C GLY A 149 -1.50 5.47 14.55
N GLY A 150 -0.85 4.94 15.57
CA GLY A 150 -0.36 5.69 16.71
C GLY A 150 1.03 6.30 16.48
N ASP A 151 1.64 6.80 17.56
CA ASP A 151 2.90 7.58 17.55
C ASP A 151 4.04 6.88 16.80
N ASP A 152 4.26 5.59 17.05
CA ASP A 152 5.30 4.81 16.36
C ASP A 152 5.09 4.73 14.85
N THR A 153 3.82 4.63 14.43
CA THR A 153 3.43 4.58 13.02
C THR A 153 3.69 5.92 12.35
N LEU A 154 3.32 7.01 13.01
CA LEU A 154 3.54 8.38 12.52
C LEU A 154 5.03 8.71 12.51
N LYS A 155 5.79 8.31 13.52
CA LYS A 155 7.26 8.45 13.54
C LYS A 155 7.90 7.73 12.36
N THR A 156 7.48 6.50 12.06
CA THR A 156 7.98 5.74 10.90
C THR A 156 7.67 6.47 9.59
N ALA A 157 6.47 7.01 9.44
CA ALA A 157 6.09 7.78 8.25
C ALA A 157 6.94 9.04 8.07
N ASN A 158 7.22 9.76 9.17
CA ASN A 158 8.08 10.95 9.15
C ASN A 158 9.52 10.58 8.73
N LEU A 159 10.07 9.49 9.27
CA LEU A 159 11.41 9.02 8.91
C LEU A 159 11.53 8.53 7.45
N LEU A 160 10.43 8.12 6.83
CA LEU A 160 10.39 7.77 5.40
C LEU A 160 10.33 9.01 4.50
N TYR A 161 9.89 10.14 5.04
CA TYR A 161 9.81 11.41 4.32
C TYR A 161 11.18 12.12 4.30
N GLU A 162 11.99 12.00 5.36
CA GLU A 162 13.34 12.58 5.48
C GLU A 162 14.37 11.86 4.59
#